data_5cbfdca4b7a88221cc7ca93bd7f7f540
#
_entry.id   5cbfdca4b7a88221cc7ca93bd7f7f540
#
_cell.length_a   1.000
_cell.length_b   1.000
_cell.length_c   1.000
_cell.angle_alpha   90.00
_cell.angle_beta   90.00
_cell.angle_gamma   90.00
#
_symmetry.space_group_name_H-M   'P 1'
#
loop_
_entity.id
_entity.type
_entity.pdbx_description
1 polymer ?
#
loop_
_entity_poly.entity_id
_entity_poly.type
_entity_poly.pdbx_seq_one_letter_code
_entity_poly.pdbx_strand_id
1 'polypeptide(L)'
;DKKKIVFVDGEDTNMFVEDRVKDGVVYFKRELYPDQKQIHLQEYMQHVLPISFAFPTAKVNKGQKKERRVAHSDPRDKKTYVFEKEYEYYHDYKYSKYAFTMPKAGWDCLRHYEIMGNGCIPLFPDIMNSPRYVMMRFPKALLTKVAFFDKNDPKWLDQNYEYFQAEVMDHMKKYNTTKALAEHVMKELSLINK
;
A
#
# COMPACT_ATOMS: atom_id res chain seq x y z
N ASP A 1 18.98 -19.61 -17.82
CA ASP A 1 17.94 -20.26 -17.03
C ASP A 1 16.86 -19.21 -16.69
N LYS A 2 15.69 -19.32 -17.34
CA LYS A 2 14.57 -18.35 -17.19
C LYS A 2 14.04 -18.26 -15.75
N LYS A 3 14.20 -19.30 -14.95
CA LYS A 3 13.79 -19.32 -13.53
C LYS A 3 14.60 -18.38 -12.63
N LYS A 4 15.74 -17.86 -13.13
CA LYS A 4 16.57 -16.88 -12.42
C LYS A 4 16.24 -15.44 -12.77
N ILE A 5 15.29 -15.22 -13.70
CA ILE A 5 14.87 -13.89 -14.12
C ILE A 5 13.55 -13.56 -13.42
N VAL A 6 13.52 -12.40 -12.78
CA VAL A 6 12.33 -11.83 -12.16
C VAL A 6 12.00 -10.52 -12.86
N PHE A 7 10.76 -10.37 -13.27
CA PHE A 7 10.25 -9.12 -13.82
C PHE A 7 9.32 -8.47 -12.79
N VAL A 8 9.56 -7.18 -12.51
CA VAL A 8 8.71 -6.41 -11.59
C VAL A 8 8.04 -5.30 -12.38
N ASP A 9 6.72 -5.38 -12.48
CA ASP A 9 5.88 -4.42 -13.17
C ASP A 9 5.23 -3.47 -12.15
N GLY A 10 5.77 -2.26 -12.09
CA GLY A 10 5.32 -1.18 -11.21
C GLY A 10 4.32 -0.22 -11.84
N GLU A 11 3.82 -0.49 -13.04
CA GLU A 11 2.90 0.41 -13.74
C GLU A 11 1.55 0.56 -13.05
N ASP A 12 0.95 1.75 -13.19
CA ASP A 12 -0.36 2.12 -12.62
C ASP A 12 -1.56 1.53 -13.40
N THR A 13 -1.32 0.56 -14.25
CA THR A 13 -2.32 -0.06 -15.12
C THR A 13 -2.39 -1.56 -14.87
N ASN A 14 -3.54 -2.17 -15.14
CA ASN A 14 -3.73 -3.62 -15.09
C ASN A 14 -3.22 -4.35 -16.36
N MET A 15 -2.65 -3.63 -17.32
CA MET A 15 -2.06 -4.25 -18.51
C MET A 15 -0.75 -4.94 -18.18
N PHE A 16 -0.45 -6.02 -18.87
CA PHE A 16 0.81 -6.76 -18.75
C PHE A 16 1.79 -6.41 -19.87
N VAL A 17 3.06 -6.58 -19.61
CA VAL A 17 4.08 -6.69 -20.65
C VAL A 17 4.03 -8.13 -21.17
N GLU A 18 3.21 -8.37 -22.19
CA GLU A 18 2.81 -9.71 -22.66
C GLU A 18 3.98 -10.63 -22.96
N ASP A 19 5.02 -10.12 -23.64
CA ASP A 19 6.21 -10.91 -23.98
C ASP A 19 6.88 -11.46 -22.72
N ARG A 20 6.89 -10.71 -21.63
CA ARG A 20 7.48 -11.15 -20.36
C ARG A 20 6.64 -12.21 -19.66
N VAL A 21 5.32 -12.09 -19.73
CA VAL A 21 4.40 -13.10 -19.21
C VAL A 21 4.53 -14.40 -20.02
N LYS A 22 4.52 -14.32 -21.36
CA LYS A 22 4.67 -15.46 -22.27
C LYS A 22 6.04 -16.14 -22.18
N ASP A 23 7.08 -15.39 -21.83
CA ASP A 23 8.43 -15.94 -21.60
C ASP A 23 8.50 -16.91 -20.40
N GLY A 24 7.48 -16.95 -19.54
CA GLY A 24 7.43 -17.80 -18.36
C GLY A 24 8.42 -17.40 -17.26
N VAL A 25 8.84 -16.13 -17.24
CA VAL A 25 9.61 -15.56 -16.12
C VAL A 25 8.69 -15.34 -14.91
N VAL A 26 9.26 -15.31 -13.71
CA VAL A 26 8.49 -14.91 -12.53
C VAL A 26 8.13 -13.43 -12.65
N TYR A 27 6.84 -13.13 -12.70
CA TYR A 27 6.32 -11.81 -12.99
C TYR A 27 5.58 -11.26 -11.77
N PHE A 28 6.08 -10.19 -11.18
CA PHE A 28 5.40 -9.48 -10.09
C PHE A 28 4.64 -8.28 -10.65
N LYS A 29 3.31 -8.25 -10.46
CA LYS A 29 2.43 -7.17 -10.91
C LYS A 29 1.85 -6.39 -9.74
N ARG A 30 2.01 -5.05 -9.75
CA ARG A 30 1.47 -4.18 -8.72
C ARG A 30 -0.06 -4.00 -8.83
N GLU A 31 -0.56 -3.61 -9.97
CA GLU A 31 -1.98 -3.47 -10.27
C GLU A 31 -2.52 -4.77 -10.88
N LEU A 32 -2.50 -5.86 -10.08
CA LEU A 32 -2.98 -7.17 -10.54
C LEU A 32 -4.48 -7.32 -10.31
N TYR A 33 -5.24 -7.37 -11.42
CA TYR A 33 -6.68 -7.59 -11.42
C TYR A 33 -7.00 -8.99 -11.93
N PRO A 34 -7.78 -9.78 -11.19
CA PRO A 34 -8.03 -11.16 -11.57
C PRO A 34 -8.97 -11.34 -12.75
N ASP A 35 -9.75 -10.32 -13.09
CA ASP A 35 -10.95 -10.44 -13.92
C ASP A 35 -10.79 -9.93 -15.33
N GLN A 36 -9.61 -10.06 -16.04
CA GLN A 36 -9.55 -9.75 -16.91
C GLN A 36 -9.60 -9.68 -18.31
N LYS A 37 -9.58 -8.65 -18.87
CA LYS A 37 -9.46 -8.22 -20.28
C LYS A 37 -8.33 -8.91 -21.08
N GLN A 38 -7.56 -9.81 -20.42
CA GLN A 38 -6.41 -10.51 -21.00
C GLN A 38 -6.53 -12.03 -20.83
N ILE A 39 -7.72 -12.56 -21.14
CA ILE A 39 -8.02 -14.01 -21.10
C ILE A 39 -7.00 -14.83 -21.90
N HIS A 40 -6.46 -14.28 -23.00
CA HIS A 40 -5.43 -14.93 -23.81
C HIS A 40 -4.10 -15.16 -23.09
N LEU A 41 -3.87 -14.53 -21.93
CA LEU A 41 -2.70 -14.75 -21.10
C LEU A 41 -2.96 -15.73 -19.94
N GLN A 42 -4.18 -16.25 -19.81
CA GLN A 42 -4.58 -17.02 -18.64
C GLN A 42 -3.71 -18.27 -18.41
N GLU A 43 -3.26 -18.92 -19.46
CA GLU A 43 -2.36 -20.08 -19.38
C GLU A 43 -0.97 -19.75 -18.81
N TYR A 44 -0.55 -18.48 -18.85
CA TYR A 44 0.73 -18.00 -18.36
C TYR A 44 0.66 -17.43 -16.94
N MET A 45 -0.55 -17.25 -16.39
CA MET A 45 -0.76 -16.58 -15.11
C MET A 45 -0.20 -17.33 -13.89
N GLN A 46 0.17 -18.60 -14.03
CA GLN A 46 0.77 -19.40 -12.96
C GLN A 46 2.10 -18.83 -12.42
N HIS A 47 2.76 -17.97 -13.18
CA HIS A 47 4.01 -17.29 -12.80
C HIS A 47 3.80 -15.82 -12.42
N VAL A 48 2.56 -15.34 -12.43
CA VAL A 48 2.21 -13.97 -12.10
C VAL A 48 1.81 -13.86 -10.64
N LEU A 49 2.51 -13.02 -9.91
CA LEU A 49 2.33 -12.80 -8.46
C LEU A 49 2.02 -11.33 -8.17
N PRO A 50 1.19 -11.07 -7.16
CA PRO A 50 0.94 -9.70 -6.73
C PRO A 50 2.16 -9.14 -5.98
N ILE A 51 2.43 -7.86 -6.23
CA ILE A 51 3.38 -7.06 -5.44
C ILE A 51 2.72 -5.73 -5.06
N SER A 52 3.27 -5.01 -4.13
CA SER A 52 2.81 -3.69 -3.72
C SER A 52 3.97 -2.75 -3.45
N PHE A 53 3.70 -1.46 -3.32
CA PHE A 53 4.67 -0.54 -2.76
C PHE A 53 5.06 -0.92 -1.33
N ALA A 54 6.17 -0.37 -0.88
CA ALA A 54 6.62 -0.49 0.50
C ALA A 54 7.33 0.79 0.94
N PHE A 55 7.28 1.06 2.23
CA PHE A 55 7.96 2.21 2.83
C PHE A 55 9.37 1.82 3.29
N PRO A 56 10.39 2.68 3.11
CA PRO A 56 11.75 2.38 3.55
C PRO A 56 11.82 2.03 5.04
N THR A 57 12.32 0.84 5.37
CA THR A 57 12.40 0.35 6.75
C THR A 57 13.13 1.32 7.67
N ALA A 58 14.20 1.96 7.20
CA ALA A 58 14.97 2.92 7.97
C ALA A 58 14.24 4.23 8.28
N LYS A 59 13.19 4.57 7.50
CA LYS A 59 12.40 5.79 7.67
C LYS A 59 11.14 5.60 8.53
N VAL A 60 10.82 4.37 8.94
CA VAL A 60 9.64 4.10 9.76
C VAL A 60 9.73 4.89 11.07
N ASN A 61 8.70 5.67 11.34
CA ASN A 61 8.61 6.51 12.54
C ASN A 61 8.55 5.63 13.79
N LYS A 62 9.33 6.01 14.82
CA LYS A 62 9.42 5.29 16.09
C LYS A 62 8.37 5.74 17.12
N GLY A 63 7.44 6.58 16.71
CA GLY A 63 6.42 7.18 17.56
C GLY A 63 6.70 8.65 17.84
N GLN A 64 5.71 9.49 17.61
CA GLN A 64 5.74 10.92 17.91
C GLN A 64 4.40 11.31 18.54
N LYS A 65 4.42 12.24 19.49
CA LYS A 65 3.20 12.81 20.05
C LYS A 65 2.43 13.52 18.93
N LYS A 66 1.16 13.18 18.78
CA LYS A 66 0.30 13.79 17.76
C LYS A 66 -0.18 15.17 18.22
N GLU A 67 -0.10 16.14 17.32
CA GLU A 67 -0.43 17.55 17.58
C GLU A 67 -1.78 17.95 16.95
N ARG A 68 -2.20 17.21 15.90
CA ARG A 68 -3.45 17.51 15.18
C ARG A 68 -4.21 16.23 14.84
N ARG A 69 -5.51 16.41 14.62
CA ARG A 69 -6.36 15.27 14.26
C ARG A 69 -6.06 14.79 12.84
N VAL A 70 -6.06 15.66 11.84
CA VAL A 70 -5.91 15.31 10.44
C VAL A 70 -4.74 16.08 9.83
N ALA A 71 -3.99 15.42 8.96
CA ALA A 71 -2.90 16.01 8.20
C ALA A 71 -3.42 17.12 7.27
N HIS A 72 -2.55 18.10 7.00
CA HIS A 72 -2.86 19.19 6.09
C HIS A 72 -3.02 18.71 4.65
N SER A 73 -2.14 17.81 4.22
CA SER A 73 -2.18 17.25 2.86
C SER A 73 -3.41 16.37 2.65
N ASP A 74 -4.33 16.81 1.80
CA ASP A 74 -5.55 16.11 1.43
C ASP A 74 -5.58 15.87 -0.09
N PRO A 75 -5.55 14.61 -0.57
CA PRO A 75 -5.55 14.33 -2.01
C PRO A 75 -6.84 14.75 -2.73
N ARG A 76 -7.90 15.05 -1.99
CA ARG A 76 -9.18 15.53 -2.54
C ARG A 76 -9.13 17.03 -2.87
N ASP A 77 -8.20 17.78 -2.25
CA ASP A 77 -8.01 19.20 -2.51
C ASP A 77 -6.54 19.52 -2.86
N LYS A 78 -6.29 19.82 -4.14
CA LYS A 78 -4.94 20.16 -4.64
C LYS A 78 -4.32 21.39 -3.99
N LYS A 79 -5.14 22.31 -3.43
CA LYS A 79 -4.65 23.50 -2.73
C LYS A 79 -3.89 23.17 -1.44
N THR A 80 -4.08 21.96 -0.91
CA THR A 80 -3.39 21.48 0.28
C THR A 80 -1.97 20.93 -0.02
N TYR A 81 -1.60 20.80 -1.28
CA TYR A 81 -0.27 20.37 -1.71
C TYR A 81 0.72 21.54 -1.71
N VAL A 82 1.08 21.98 -0.50
CA VAL A 82 1.94 23.14 -0.27
C VAL A 82 3.40 22.78 0.04
N PHE A 83 3.67 21.50 0.26
CA PHE A 83 5.01 21.03 0.60
C PHE A 83 5.83 20.72 -0.64
N GLU A 84 7.05 21.25 -0.70
CA GLU A 84 7.97 21.03 -1.82
C GLU A 84 9.00 19.93 -1.52
N LYS A 85 9.26 19.66 -0.25
CA LYS A 85 10.29 18.73 0.19
C LYS A 85 9.70 17.53 0.93
N GLU A 86 10.32 16.36 0.74
CA GLU A 86 9.89 15.10 1.39
C GLU A 86 9.78 15.23 2.91
N TYR A 87 10.74 15.91 3.56
CA TYR A 87 10.74 16.01 5.01
C TYR A 87 9.57 16.85 5.56
N GLU A 88 9.10 17.87 4.84
CA GLU A 88 7.94 18.69 5.21
C GLU A 88 6.65 17.89 5.13
N TYR A 89 6.50 17.16 4.05
CA TYR A 89 5.41 16.23 3.81
C TYR A 89 5.36 15.10 4.86
N TYR A 90 6.51 14.51 5.19
CA TYR A 90 6.59 13.50 6.26
C TYR A 90 6.36 14.10 7.64
N HIS A 91 6.78 15.34 7.89
CA HIS A 91 6.50 16.04 9.13
C HIS A 91 4.99 16.23 9.34
N ASP A 92 4.24 16.60 8.30
CA ASP A 92 2.79 16.72 8.37
C ASP A 92 2.14 15.40 8.84
N TYR A 93 2.56 14.26 8.28
CA TYR A 93 2.05 12.94 8.72
C TYR A 93 2.52 12.54 10.13
N LYS A 94 3.78 12.80 10.47
CA LYS A 94 4.33 12.45 11.80
C LYS A 94 3.51 13.02 12.95
N TYR A 95 3.06 14.26 12.80
CA TYR A 95 2.36 14.99 13.87
C TYR A 95 0.84 14.95 13.73
N SER A 96 0.30 14.23 12.76
CA SER A 96 -1.13 14.04 12.57
C SER A 96 -1.58 12.64 12.99
N LYS A 97 -2.77 12.52 13.58
CA LYS A 97 -3.37 11.21 13.91
C LYS A 97 -3.78 10.49 12.63
N TYR A 98 -4.48 11.18 11.75
CA TYR A 98 -5.05 10.65 10.53
C TYR A 98 -4.61 11.44 9.30
N ALA A 99 -4.64 10.80 8.13
CA ALA A 99 -4.47 11.48 6.86
C ALA A 99 -5.37 10.88 5.78
N PHE A 100 -6.04 11.73 5.00
CA PHE A 100 -6.84 11.26 3.88
C PHE A 100 -5.96 10.68 2.77
N THR A 101 -6.47 9.60 2.20
CA THR A 101 -5.86 8.99 1.02
C THR A 101 -6.92 8.38 0.11
N MET A 102 -6.56 8.23 -1.16
CA MET A 102 -7.43 7.70 -2.22
C MET A 102 -6.57 7.13 -3.35
N PRO A 103 -7.14 6.30 -4.25
CA PRO A 103 -6.48 5.92 -5.48
C PRO A 103 -6.11 7.16 -6.31
N LYS A 104 -5.05 7.06 -7.11
CA LYS A 104 -4.66 8.11 -8.05
C LYS A 104 -4.73 7.56 -9.49
N ALA A 105 -3.61 7.21 -10.10
CA ALA A 105 -3.61 6.52 -11.38
C ALA A 105 -3.93 5.02 -11.22
N GLY A 106 -3.47 4.41 -10.12
CA GLY A 106 -3.81 3.06 -9.67
C GLY A 106 -4.33 3.06 -8.24
N TRP A 107 -4.74 1.90 -7.76
CA TRP A 107 -5.14 1.70 -6.36
C TRP A 107 -3.96 1.75 -5.40
N ASP A 108 -2.84 1.14 -5.79
CA ASP A 108 -1.63 1.07 -4.98
C ASP A 108 -0.78 2.33 -5.18
N CYS A 109 -0.84 3.25 -4.23
CA CYS A 109 -0.09 4.51 -4.25
C CYS A 109 0.92 4.57 -3.10
N LEU A 110 2.12 5.06 -3.35
CA LEU A 110 3.17 5.20 -2.33
C LEU A 110 2.70 6.00 -1.11
N ARG A 111 1.85 7.02 -1.31
CA ARG A 111 1.25 7.82 -0.23
C ARG A 111 0.62 6.99 0.89
N HIS A 112 -0.02 5.87 0.57
CA HIS A 112 -0.66 5.03 1.59
C HIS A 112 0.36 4.51 2.59
N TYR A 113 1.53 4.11 2.09
CA TYR A 113 2.64 3.58 2.88
C TYR A 113 3.40 4.69 3.61
N GLU A 114 3.51 5.87 3.01
CA GLU A 114 4.12 7.07 3.62
C GLU A 114 3.33 7.52 4.83
N ILE A 115 1.99 7.54 4.74
CA ILE A 115 1.11 7.85 5.87
C ILE A 115 1.38 6.87 7.02
N MET A 116 1.26 5.56 6.76
CA MET A 116 1.50 4.54 7.80
C MET A 116 2.92 4.57 8.33
N GLY A 117 3.92 4.66 7.44
CA GLY A 117 5.34 4.68 7.81
C GLY A 117 5.72 5.86 8.70
N ASN A 118 4.98 6.96 8.63
CA ASN A 118 5.12 8.12 9.51
C ASN A 118 4.25 8.04 10.78
N GLY A 119 3.65 6.88 11.07
CA GLY A 119 2.85 6.66 12.27
C GLY A 119 1.50 7.37 12.27
N CYS A 120 1.01 7.72 11.08
CA CYS A 120 -0.31 8.27 10.84
C CYS A 120 -1.27 7.17 10.35
N ILE A 121 -2.55 7.27 10.67
CA ILE A 121 -3.56 6.29 10.24
C ILE A 121 -4.19 6.77 8.94
N PRO A 122 -4.17 5.99 7.84
CA PRO A 122 -4.85 6.34 6.61
C PRO A 122 -6.38 6.37 6.78
N LEU A 123 -7.01 7.49 6.42
CA LEU A 123 -8.45 7.56 6.16
C LEU A 123 -8.67 7.25 4.68
N PHE A 124 -9.11 6.03 4.41
CA PHE A 124 -9.26 5.50 3.05
C PHE A 124 -10.69 4.96 2.87
N PRO A 125 -11.68 5.83 2.57
CA PRO A 125 -13.09 5.44 2.56
C PRO A 125 -13.41 4.26 1.65
N ASP A 126 -12.80 4.22 0.46
CA ASP A 126 -13.14 3.24 -0.58
C ASP A 126 -12.21 2.02 -0.62
N ILE A 127 -11.41 1.80 0.43
CA ILE A 127 -10.39 0.74 0.45
C ILE A 127 -10.93 -0.66 0.11
N MET A 128 -12.16 -0.97 0.49
CA MET A 128 -12.80 -2.27 0.20
C MET A 128 -13.16 -2.47 -1.26
N ASN A 129 -13.22 -1.40 -2.05
CA ASN A 129 -13.46 -1.48 -3.49
C ASN A 129 -12.18 -1.81 -4.27
N SER A 130 -11.01 -1.84 -3.61
CA SER A 130 -9.77 -2.21 -4.27
C SER A 130 -9.80 -3.66 -4.74
N PRO A 131 -9.27 -3.96 -5.94
CA PRO A 131 -9.21 -5.33 -6.45
C PRO A 131 -8.50 -6.28 -5.48
N ARG A 132 -8.90 -7.56 -5.50
CA ARG A 132 -8.45 -8.55 -4.51
C ARG A 132 -6.93 -8.62 -4.35
N TYR A 133 -6.21 -8.65 -5.47
CA TYR A 133 -4.76 -8.84 -5.48
C TYR A 133 -3.96 -7.54 -5.47
N VAL A 134 -4.60 -6.39 -5.68
CA VAL A 134 -3.96 -5.08 -5.52
C VAL A 134 -3.84 -4.77 -4.03
N MET A 135 -2.68 -4.30 -3.60
CA MET A 135 -2.41 -4.05 -2.17
C MET A 135 -2.78 -5.25 -1.28
N MET A 136 -2.48 -6.49 -1.72
CA MET A 136 -2.93 -7.70 -1.03
C MET A 136 -2.45 -7.79 0.42
N ARG A 137 -1.27 -7.21 0.70
CA ARG A 137 -0.68 -7.18 2.04
C ARG A 137 -0.97 -5.89 2.82
N PHE A 138 -1.86 -5.05 2.32
CA PHE A 138 -2.28 -3.82 2.99
C PHE A 138 -3.39 -4.09 4.02
N PRO A 139 -3.49 -3.36 5.14
CA PRO A 139 -4.46 -3.66 6.21
C PRO A 139 -5.88 -3.21 5.86
N LYS A 140 -6.44 -3.70 4.74
CA LYS A 140 -7.73 -3.26 4.20
C LYS A 140 -8.87 -3.35 5.21
N ALA A 141 -9.02 -4.50 5.89
CA ALA A 141 -10.09 -4.70 6.86
C ALA A 141 -9.98 -3.76 8.08
N LEU A 142 -8.76 -3.50 8.55
CA LEU A 142 -8.51 -2.56 9.65
C LEU A 142 -8.88 -1.13 9.23
N LEU A 143 -8.43 -0.70 8.06
CA LEU A 143 -8.69 0.65 7.56
C LEU A 143 -10.15 0.87 7.17
N THR A 144 -10.88 -0.17 6.78
CA THR A 144 -12.34 -0.11 6.61
C THR A 144 -13.05 0.21 7.93
N LYS A 145 -12.62 -0.40 9.03
CA LYS A 145 -13.16 -0.06 10.37
C LYS A 145 -12.86 1.38 10.73
N VAL A 146 -11.63 1.83 10.49
CA VAL A 146 -11.22 3.22 10.73
C VAL A 146 -12.10 4.19 9.92
N ALA A 147 -12.28 3.96 8.62
CA ALA A 147 -13.11 4.80 7.76
C ALA A 147 -14.59 4.79 8.19
N PHE A 148 -15.10 3.64 8.63
CA PHE A 148 -16.45 3.53 9.16
C PHE A 148 -16.64 4.40 10.40
N PHE A 149 -15.74 4.32 11.38
CA PHE A 149 -15.85 5.11 12.61
C PHE A 149 -15.55 6.59 12.38
N ASP A 150 -14.63 6.93 11.50
CA ASP A 150 -14.40 8.35 11.14
C ASP A 150 -15.66 9.01 10.61
N LYS A 151 -16.48 8.28 9.85
CA LYS A 151 -17.75 8.77 9.29
C LYS A 151 -18.90 8.80 10.30
N ASN A 152 -19.01 7.77 11.15
CA ASN A 152 -20.22 7.54 11.96
C ASN A 152 -20.04 7.91 13.43
N ASP A 153 -18.84 7.77 13.99
CA ASP A 153 -18.52 8.13 15.38
C ASP A 153 -17.05 8.57 15.51
N PRO A 154 -16.70 9.76 15.01
CA PRO A 154 -15.32 10.25 15.06
C PRO A 154 -14.78 10.45 16.48
N LYS A 155 -15.67 10.68 17.46
CA LYS A 155 -15.27 10.82 18.87
C LYS A 155 -14.80 9.48 19.44
N TRP A 156 -15.54 8.43 19.17
CA TRP A 156 -15.16 7.08 19.56
C TRP A 156 -13.83 6.66 18.89
N LEU A 157 -13.65 6.96 17.61
CA LEU A 157 -12.42 6.69 16.90
C LEU A 157 -11.23 7.42 17.57
N ASP A 158 -11.40 8.69 17.94
CA ASP A 158 -10.35 9.47 18.59
C ASP A 158 -10.00 8.97 20.01
N GLN A 159 -11.00 8.44 20.74
CA GLN A 159 -10.80 7.79 22.05
C GLN A 159 -10.03 6.46 21.92
N ASN A 160 -10.17 5.76 20.82
CA ASN A 160 -9.51 4.49 20.54
C ASN A 160 -8.30 4.63 19.61
N TYR A 161 -7.80 5.85 19.42
CA TYR A 161 -6.73 6.15 18.47
C TYR A 161 -5.48 5.29 18.71
N GLU A 162 -5.01 5.18 19.95
CA GLU A 162 -3.78 4.45 20.30
C GLU A 162 -3.86 2.97 19.92
N TYR A 163 -5.04 2.35 20.09
CA TYR A 163 -5.28 0.98 19.67
C TYR A 163 -5.14 0.85 18.13
N PHE A 164 -5.84 1.69 17.37
CA PHE A 164 -5.77 1.62 15.90
C PHE A 164 -4.38 1.97 15.38
N GLN A 165 -3.68 2.93 16.00
CA GLN A 165 -2.33 3.27 15.63
C GLN A 165 -1.38 2.09 15.83
N ALA A 166 -1.46 1.42 16.99
CA ALA A 166 -0.62 0.26 17.28
C ALA A 166 -0.83 -0.86 16.25
N GLU A 167 -2.08 -1.20 15.94
CA GLU A 167 -2.43 -2.21 14.94
C GLU A 167 -1.90 -1.85 13.55
N VAL A 168 -2.06 -0.58 13.12
CA VAL A 168 -1.55 -0.10 11.82
C VAL A 168 -0.04 -0.17 11.78
N MET A 169 0.64 0.24 12.86
CA MET A 169 2.11 0.24 12.92
C MET A 169 2.71 -1.17 12.97
N ASP A 170 2.08 -2.08 13.67
CA ASP A 170 2.51 -3.48 13.71
C ASP A 170 2.34 -4.14 12.34
N HIS A 171 1.19 -3.89 11.69
CA HIS A 171 0.96 -4.34 10.32
C HIS A 171 1.97 -3.75 9.35
N MET A 172 2.24 -2.44 9.45
CA MET A 172 3.21 -1.73 8.62
C MET A 172 4.60 -2.38 8.71
N LYS A 173 5.12 -2.59 9.92
CA LYS A 173 6.43 -3.20 10.17
C LYS A 173 6.51 -4.62 9.61
N LYS A 174 5.43 -5.39 9.80
CA LYS A 174 5.38 -6.81 9.44
C LYS A 174 5.24 -7.05 7.94
N TYR A 175 4.56 -6.15 7.22
CA TYR A 175 4.15 -6.44 5.84
C TYR A 175 4.49 -5.38 4.80
N ASN A 176 4.63 -4.11 5.19
CA ASN A 176 4.65 -2.99 4.26
C ASN A 176 5.96 -2.18 4.28
N THR A 177 7.01 -2.71 4.91
CA THR A 177 8.37 -2.14 4.81
C THR A 177 9.13 -2.75 3.65
N THR A 178 10.17 -2.05 3.15
CA THR A 178 11.04 -2.57 2.09
C THR A 178 11.70 -3.90 2.47
N LYS A 179 12.07 -4.08 3.75
CA LYS A 179 12.59 -5.36 4.26
C LYS A 179 11.53 -6.46 4.16
N ALA A 180 10.32 -6.21 4.68
CA ALA A 180 9.23 -7.19 4.64
C ALA A 180 8.79 -7.55 3.22
N LEU A 181 8.87 -6.58 2.28
CA LEU A 181 8.61 -6.83 0.87
C LEU A 181 9.68 -7.73 0.25
N ALA A 182 10.96 -7.45 0.50
CA ALA A 182 12.07 -8.26 0.01
C ALA A 182 11.97 -9.72 0.53
N GLU A 183 11.68 -9.91 1.82
CA GLU A 183 11.47 -11.23 2.42
C GLU A 183 10.30 -11.98 1.75
N HIS A 184 9.21 -11.27 1.44
CA HIS A 184 8.09 -11.85 0.72
C HIS A 184 8.49 -12.32 -0.68
N VAL A 185 9.14 -11.45 -1.47
CA VAL A 185 9.62 -11.79 -2.82
C VAL A 185 10.53 -13.02 -2.79
N MET A 186 11.50 -13.05 -1.89
CA MET A 186 12.41 -14.19 -1.73
C MET A 186 11.70 -15.49 -1.36
N LYS A 187 10.69 -15.41 -0.51
CA LYS A 187 9.85 -16.54 -0.14
C LYS A 187 9.09 -17.08 -1.35
N GLU A 188 8.40 -16.22 -2.11
CA GLU A 188 7.67 -16.64 -3.32
C GLU A 188 8.59 -17.29 -4.35
N LEU A 189 9.77 -16.71 -4.59
CA LEU A 189 10.77 -17.29 -5.48
C LEU A 189 11.25 -18.67 -5.01
N SER A 190 11.37 -18.89 -3.71
CA SER A 190 11.76 -20.18 -3.15
C SER A 190 10.70 -21.26 -3.33
N LEU A 191 9.43 -20.91 -3.45
CA LEU A 191 8.32 -21.84 -3.69
C LEU A 191 8.20 -22.24 -5.16
N ILE A 192 8.47 -21.32 -6.08
CA ILE A 192 8.42 -21.56 -7.53
C ILE A 192 9.60 -22.44 -8.00
N ASN A 193 10.73 -22.39 -7.31
CA ASN A 193 11.94 -23.13 -7.67
C ASN A 193 12.02 -24.55 -7.07
N LYS A 194 10.97 -24.99 -6.39
CA LYS A 194 10.80 -26.37 -5.91
C LYS A 194 10.00 -27.20 -6.91
#